data_a974b2212b0af72495e0884f798b906e
#
_entry.id   a974b2212b0af72495e0884f798b906e
#
_cell.length_a   1.000
_cell.length_b   1.000
_cell.length_c   1.000
_cell.angle_alpha   90.00
_cell.angle_beta   90.00
_cell.angle_gamma   90.00
#
_symmetry.space_group_name_H-M   'P 1'
#
loop_
_entity.id
_entity.type
_entity.pdbx_description
1 polymer ?
#
loop_
_entity_poly.entity_id
_entity_poly.type
_entity_poly.pdbx_seq_one_letter_code
_entity_poly.pdbx_strand_id
1 'polypeptide(L)'
;MRRTKSPIITVTIYILIFILGVIVGNQILIPSESVQQLSPLPIQNYSASANILAVKSDDNSGVLGKVTVEIYPGKGRVLMNTNPFLEPDTQFSAETAVNVAENYTKKDLSDKDVIISFDIGGKLLGGPSAGAAMTVATVAAIEEKQVKEDVAVTGTIEPSGQIGVIGGVIEKAQAAADNGAKLFLVPEAELYLTYYEKQVKQERVGSGFIIQRINYVPKTLDLNNYTMTEFGMETKGVFGIGDVVKYMLE
;
A
#
# COMPACT_ATOMS: atom_id res chain seq x y z
N MET A 1 1.74 -94.56 -22.40
CA MET A 1 1.34 -93.59 -23.44
C MET A 1 1.28 -92.19 -22.81
N ARG A 2 2.31 -91.38 -23.02
CA ARG A 2 2.29 -89.97 -22.58
C ARG A 2 1.59 -89.14 -23.71
N ARG A 3 0.40 -88.64 -23.44
CA ARG A 3 -0.27 -87.68 -24.34
C ARG A 3 0.46 -86.32 -24.21
N THR A 4 1.23 -85.98 -25.24
CA THR A 4 1.78 -84.67 -25.38
C THR A 4 0.64 -83.68 -25.70
N LYS A 5 0.36 -82.78 -24.78
CA LYS A 5 -0.63 -81.65 -25.06
C LYS A 5 -0.14 -80.83 -26.27
N SER A 6 -1.01 -80.59 -27.21
CA SER A 6 -0.70 -79.88 -28.40
C SER A 6 -0.19 -78.44 -28.02
N PRO A 7 0.94 -77.98 -28.57
CA PRO A 7 1.50 -76.67 -28.21
C PRO A 7 0.52 -75.55 -28.50
N ILE A 8 -0.41 -75.71 -29.44
CA ILE A 8 -1.47 -74.78 -29.78
C ILE A 8 -2.40 -74.50 -28.60
N ILE A 9 -2.82 -75.53 -27.88
CA ILE A 9 -3.72 -75.44 -26.70
C ILE A 9 -3.03 -74.65 -25.58
N THR A 10 -1.74 -74.85 -25.39
CA THR A 10 -0.96 -74.15 -24.36
C THR A 10 -0.83 -72.62 -24.68
N VAL A 11 -0.56 -72.25 -25.92
CA VAL A 11 -0.47 -70.85 -26.38
C VAL A 11 -1.82 -70.16 -26.26
N THR A 12 -2.92 -70.83 -26.63
CA THR A 12 -4.27 -70.26 -26.51
C THR A 12 -4.64 -69.96 -25.05
N ILE A 13 -4.24 -70.82 -24.10
CA ILE A 13 -4.48 -70.56 -22.67
C ILE A 13 -3.69 -69.36 -22.17
N TYR A 14 -2.44 -69.16 -22.59
CA TYR A 14 -1.66 -68.02 -22.17
C TYR A 14 -2.21 -66.69 -22.76
N ILE A 15 -2.71 -66.71 -23.98
CA ILE A 15 -3.35 -65.55 -24.60
C ILE A 15 -4.65 -65.17 -23.84
N LEU A 16 -5.47 -66.17 -23.45
CA LEU A 16 -6.67 -65.95 -22.67
C LEU A 16 -6.38 -65.40 -21.27
N ILE A 17 -5.36 -65.91 -20.59
CA ILE A 17 -4.93 -65.41 -19.28
C ILE A 17 -4.42 -63.97 -19.39
N PHE A 18 -3.66 -63.65 -20.49
CA PHE A 18 -3.19 -62.27 -20.73
C PHE A 18 -4.34 -61.29 -20.97
N ILE A 19 -5.30 -61.66 -21.79
CA ILE A 19 -6.49 -60.86 -22.10
C ILE A 19 -7.32 -60.65 -20.81
N LEU A 20 -7.52 -61.72 -20.00
CA LEU A 20 -8.23 -61.62 -18.76
C LEU A 20 -7.50 -60.71 -17.76
N GLY A 21 -6.17 -60.77 -17.69
CA GLY A 21 -5.33 -59.91 -16.87
C GLY A 21 -5.42 -58.42 -17.27
N VAL A 22 -5.48 -58.15 -18.56
CA VAL A 22 -5.66 -56.76 -19.08
C VAL A 22 -7.05 -56.23 -18.75
N ILE A 23 -8.11 -57.07 -18.87
CA ILE A 23 -9.49 -56.68 -18.55
C ILE A 23 -9.64 -56.39 -17.03
N VAL A 24 -9.13 -57.29 -16.21
CA VAL A 24 -9.18 -57.13 -14.74
C VAL A 24 -8.30 -55.97 -14.27
N GLY A 25 -7.11 -55.82 -14.86
CA GLY A 25 -6.20 -54.71 -14.58
C GLY A 25 -6.81 -53.35 -14.90
N ASN A 26 -7.56 -53.26 -16.00
CA ASN A 26 -8.25 -52.01 -16.39
C ASN A 26 -9.45 -51.68 -15.47
N GLN A 27 -10.02 -52.65 -14.78
CA GLN A 27 -11.12 -52.39 -13.84
C GLN A 27 -10.66 -52.09 -12.41
N ILE A 28 -9.42 -52.50 -12.04
CA ILE A 28 -8.89 -52.32 -10.69
C ILE A 28 -8.07 -50.99 -10.56
N LEU A 29 -7.59 -50.43 -11.67
CA LEU A 29 -6.59 -49.36 -11.64
C LEU A 29 -7.15 -47.91 -11.75
N ILE A 30 -8.46 -47.70 -11.75
CA ILE A 30 -9.00 -46.36 -11.64
C ILE A 30 -10.22 -46.39 -10.71
N PRO A 31 -10.06 -46.19 -9.41
CA PRO A 31 -11.12 -45.54 -8.71
C PRO A 31 -11.21 -44.12 -9.36
N SER A 32 -12.21 -43.91 -10.17
CA SER A 32 -12.68 -42.55 -10.45
C SER A 32 -13.21 -41.99 -9.15
N GLU A 33 -12.32 -41.67 -8.20
CA GLU A 33 -12.64 -40.58 -7.30
C GLU A 33 -12.87 -39.39 -8.22
N SER A 34 -14.14 -39.07 -8.41
CA SER A 34 -14.49 -37.75 -8.84
C SER A 34 -13.75 -36.81 -7.88
N VAL A 35 -12.61 -36.26 -8.32
CA VAL A 35 -12.08 -35.05 -7.74
C VAL A 35 -13.26 -34.10 -7.85
N GLN A 36 -14.04 -34.02 -6.78
CA GLN A 36 -14.94 -32.89 -6.61
C GLN A 36 -14.00 -31.70 -6.78
N GLN A 37 -14.08 -31.12 -7.95
CA GLN A 37 -13.51 -29.81 -8.17
C GLN A 37 -14.25 -28.95 -7.16
N LEU A 38 -13.62 -28.80 -5.96
CA LEU A 38 -14.00 -27.81 -4.99
C LEU A 38 -13.98 -26.53 -5.80
N SER A 39 -15.19 -26.09 -6.18
CA SER A 39 -15.35 -24.73 -6.72
C SER A 39 -14.61 -23.88 -5.71
N PRO A 40 -13.60 -23.09 -6.13
CA PRO A 40 -12.95 -22.21 -5.21
C PRO A 40 -14.08 -21.44 -4.54
N LEU A 41 -14.23 -21.64 -3.22
CA LEU A 41 -15.14 -20.80 -2.45
C LEU A 41 -14.74 -19.39 -2.85
N PRO A 42 -15.68 -18.50 -3.17
CA PRO A 42 -15.36 -17.11 -3.44
C PRO A 42 -14.60 -16.66 -2.19
N ILE A 43 -13.27 -16.52 -2.32
CA ILE A 43 -12.47 -15.92 -1.27
C ILE A 43 -12.97 -14.48 -1.28
N GLN A 44 -13.75 -14.12 -0.28
CA GLN A 44 -14.22 -12.76 -0.12
C GLN A 44 -13.01 -11.92 0.24
N ASN A 45 -12.43 -11.32 -0.77
CA ASN A 45 -11.29 -10.44 -0.65
C ASN A 45 -11.82 -9.05 -0.40
N TYR A 46 -11.46 -8.50 0.73
CA TYR A 46 -11.67 -7.10 1.01
C TYR A 46 -10.45 -6.34 0.51
N SER A 47 -10.65 -5.42 -0.41
CA SER A 47 -9.54 -4.64 -0.97
C SER A 47 -9.92 -3.17 -1.09
N ALA A 48 -8.99 -2.30 -0.71
CA ALA A 48 -9.12 -0.86 -0.90
C ALA A 48 -7.77 -0.25 -1.23
N SER A 49 -7.79 0.89 -1.92
CA SER A 49 -6.57 1.59 -2.29
C SER A 49 -6.68 3.07 -1.93
N ALA A 50 -5.56 3.68 -1.55
CA ALA A 50 -5.46 5.11 -1.29
C ALA A 50 -4.26 5.71 -2.03
N ASN A 51 -4.34 6.99 -2.36
CA ASN A 51 -3.23 7.73 -2.93
C ASN A 51 -2.16 7.98 -1.87
N ILE A 52 -0.89 7.76 -2.22
CA ILE A 52 0.28 8.08 -1.41
C ILE A 52 1.17 9.08 -2.12
N LEU A 53 1.93 9.83 -1.34
CA LEU A 53 2.82 10.86 -1.83
C LEU A 53 4.24 10.65 -1.28
N ALA A 54 5.21 10.69 -2.16
CA ALA A 54 6.62 10.62 -1.82
C ALA A 54 7.42 11.74 -2.50
N VAL A 55 8.64 11.95 -2.04
CA VAL A 55 9.61 12.85 -2.68
C VAL A 55 10.76 12.02 -3.19
N LYS A 56 11.12 12.20 -4.44
CA LYS A 56 12.24 11.50 -5.07
C LYS A 56 13.57 12.06 -4.54
N SER A 57 14.51 11.17 -4.29
CA SER A 57 15.83 11.53 -3.75
C SER A 57 16.79 12.11 -4.79
N ASP A 58 16.52 11.91 -6.09
CA ASP A 58 17.39 12.34 -7.18
C ASP A 58 17.17 13.80 -7.59
N ASP A 59 15.93 14.28 -7.62
CA ASP A 59 15.58 15.63 -8.06
C ASP A 59 14.71 16.41 -7.07
N ASN A 60 14.38 15.84 -5.91
CA ASN A 60 13.45 16.34 -4.91
C ASN A 60 12.04 16.64 -5.46
N SER A 61 11.65 16.07 -6.59
CA SER A 61 10.28 16.20 -7.09
C SER A 61 9.32 15.32 -6.32
N GLY A 62 8.09 15.81 -6.13
CA GLY A 62 7.02 15.00 -5.58
C GLY A 62 6.55 13.94 -6.59
N VAL A 63 6.10 12.81 -6.09
CA VAL A 63 5.49 11.75 -6.89
C VAL A 63 4.26 11.20 -6.19
N LEU A 64 3.20 10.98 -6.95
CA LEU A 64 2.02 10.29 -6.49
C LEU A 64 2.13 8.81 -6.86
N GLY A 65 1.73 7.95 -5.95
CA GLY A 65 1.56 6.52 -6.12
C GLY A 65 0.28 6.04 -5.45
N LYS A 66 0.15 4.75 -5.35
CA LYS A 66 -1.01 4.11 -4.71
C LYS A 66 -0.56 3.05 -3.71
N VAL A 67 -1.18 3.01 -2.55
CA VAL A 67 -1.11 1.86 -1.64
C VAL A 67 -2.40 1.07 -1.78
N THR A 68 -2.29 -0.24 -1.91
CA THR A 68 -3.41 -1.17 -1.94
C THR A 68 -3.32 -2.09 -0.73
N VAL A 69 -4.42 -2.21 -0.02
CA VAL A 69 -4.59 -3.13 1.11
C VAL A 69 -5.57 -4.21 0.72
N GLU A 70 -5.18 -5.46 0.92
CA GLU A 70 -6.00 -6.64 0.68
C GLU A 70 -6.06 -7.47 1.95
N ILE A 71 -7.25 -7.92 2.33
CA ILE A 71 -7.48 -8.71 3.54
C ILE A 71 -7.97 -10.10 3.16
N TYR A 72 -7.25 -11.12 3.61
CA TYR A 72 -7.54 -12.53 3.36
C TYR A 72 -7.71 -13.29 4.68
N PRO A 73 -8.40 -14.42 4.68
CA PRO A 73 -8.34 -15.36 5.81
C PRO A 73 -6.88 -15.76 6.10
N GLY A 74 -6.46 -15.70 7.36
CA GLY A 74 -5.06 -15.87 7.69
C GLY A 74 -4.78 -16.12 9.17
N LYS A 75 -3.71 -15.54 9.69
CA LYS A 75 -3.21 -15.74 11.06
C LYS A 75 -2.74 -14.44 11.72
N GLY A 76 -3.33 -13.32 11.38
CA GLY A 76 -3.00 -12.00 11.95
C GLY A 76 -1.66 -11.43 11.46
N ARG A 77 -1.22 -11.74 10.24
CA ARG A 77 0.06 -11.25 9.71
C ARG A 77 -0.14 -10.00 8.88
N VAL A 78 0.77 -9.04 9.05
CA VAL A 78 0.94 -7.93 8.11
C VAL A 78 2.03 -8.32 7.12
N LEU A 79 1.67 -8.43 5.86
CA LEU A 79 2.53 -8.85 4.77
C LEU A 79 2.73 -7.69 3.80
N MET A 80 3.94 -7.52 3.31
CA MET A 80 4.25 -6.43 2.40
C MET A 80 4.87 -6.95 1.10
N ASN A 81 4.44 -6.39 -0.02
CA ASN A 81 5.11 -6.62 -1.28
C ASN A 81 6.48 -5.91 -1.25
N THR A 82 7.52 -6.56 -1.79
CA THR A 82 8.91 -6.06 -1.79
C THR A 82 9.29 -5.36 -3.10
N ASN A 83 8.34 -4.97 -3.92
CA ASN A 83 8.56 -4.19 -5.13
C ASN A 83 7.63 -2.97 -5.13
N PRO A 84 8.17 -1.77 -4.82
CA PRO A 84 9.57 -1.42 -4.51
C PRO A 84 10.07 -2.01 -3.19
N PHE A 85 11.40 -1.98 -2.97
CA PHE A 85 11.96 -2.28 -1.66
C PHE A 85 11.50 -1.25 -0.63
N LEU A 86 11.19 -1.72 0.59
CA LEU A 86 10.66 -0.88 1.65
C LEU A 86 11.68 -0.74 2.77
N GLU A 87 11.94 0.49 3.16
CA GLU A 87 12.78 0.77 4.32
C GLU A 87 12.11 0.32 5.64
N PRO A 88 12.87 0.05 6.70
CA PRO A 88 12.31 -0.46 7.95
C PRO A 88 11.24 0.45 8.58
N ASP A 89 11.38 1.77 8.50
CA ASP A 89 10.42 2.73 9.03
C ASP A 89 9.08 2.69 8.28
N THR A 90 9.07 2.44 6.97
CA THR A 90 7.86 2.17 6.20
C THR A 90 7.18 0.88 6.66
N GLN A 91 7.96 -0.16 6.97
CA GLN A 91 7.43 -1.43 7.47
C GLN A 91 6.80 -1.27 8.87
N PHE A 92 7.45 -0.57 9.79
CA PHE A 92 6.89 -0.25 11.10
C PHE A 92 5.62 0.61 10.99
N SER A 93 5.61 1.57 10.06
CA SER A 93 4.44 2.39 9.80
C SER A 93 3.25 1.57 9.28
N ALA A 94 3.50 0.54 8.46
CA ALA A 94 2.47 -0.37 7.97
C ALA A 94 1.86 -1.22 9.08
N GLU A 95 2.69 -1.77 9.97
CA GLU A 95 2.22 -2.52 11.14
C GLU A 95 1.37 -1.62 12.06
N THR A 96 1.84 -0.39 12.32
CA THR A 96 1.10 0.60 13.10
C THR A 96 -0.22 0.95 12.43
N ALA A 97 -0.24 1.14 11.11
CA ALA A 97 -1.44 1.47 10.35
C ALA A 97 -2.54 0.41 10.47
N VAL A 98 -2.16 -0.88 10.38
CA VAL A 98 -3.10 -1.99 10.55
C VAL A 98 -3.65 -2.03 11.96
N ASN A 99 -2.80 -1.91 12.98
CA ASN A 99 -3.22 -1.91 14.39
C ASN A 99 -4.15 -0.71 14.69
N VAL A 100 -3.89 0.46 14.15
CA VAL A 100 -4.76 1.64 14.31
C VAL A 100 -6.09 1.44 13.60
N ALA A 101 -6.10 0.86 12.40
CA ALA A 101 -7.33 0.57 11.67
C ALA A 101 -8.21 -0.45 12.41
N GLU A 102 -7.61 -1.51 12.96
CA GLU A 102 -8.27 -2.50 13.81
C GLU A 102 -8.91 -1.83 15.03
N ASN A 103 -8.13 -1.00 15.73
CA ASN A 103 -8.61 -0.25 16.89
C ASN A 103 -9.73 0.75 16.55
N TYR A 104 -9.64 1.42 15.40
CA TYR A 104 -10.64 2.37 14.92
C TYR A 104 -11.96 1.69 14.56
N THR A 105 -11.90 0.61 13.79
CA THR A 105 -13.08 -0.13 13.31
C THR A 105 -13.67 -1.06 14.35
N LYS A 106 -12.95 -1.37 15.43
CA LYS A 106 -13.31 -2.38 16.45
C LYS A 106 -13.50 -3.78 15.84
N LYS A 107 -12.80 -4.09 14.76
CA LYS A 107 -12.80 -5.39 14.11
C LYS A 107 -11.51 -6.13 14.44
N ASP A 108 -11.62 -7.39 14.80
CA ASP A 108 -10.49 -8.27 15.08
C ASP A 108 -9.94 -8.85 13.77
N LEU A 109 -8.65 -8.64 13.51
CA LEU A 109 -7.94 -9.16 12.36
C LEU A 109 -7.03 -10.36 12.70
N SER A 110 -7.12 -10.93 13.89
CA SER A 110 -6.25 -12.04 14.33
C SER A 110 -6.38 -13.30 13.46
N ASP A 111 -7.50 -13.50 12.79
CA ASP A 111 -7.77 -14.59 11.83
C ASP A 111 -7.62 -14.15 10.36
N LYS A 112 -7.06 -12.98 10.10
CA LYS A 112 -6.84 -12.40 8.79
C LYS A 112 -5.37 -12.12 8.54
N ASP A 113 -4.94 -12.23 7.30
CA ASP A 113 -3.66 -11.67 6.83
C ASP A 113 -3.96 -10.41 6.04
N VAL A 114 -3.25 -9.33 6.35
CA VAL A 114 -3.34 -8.04 5.67
C VAL A 114 -2.15 -7.90 4.74
N ILE A 115 -2.39 -7.80 3.45
CA ILE A 115 -1.35 -7.62 2.43
C ILE A 115 -1.34 -6.16 1.99
N ILE A 116 -0.17 -5.51 2.10
CA ILE A 116 0.03 -4.12 1.69
C ILE A 116 0.98 -4.09 0.51
N SER A 117 0.53 -3.49 -0.58
CA SER A 117 1.29 -3.33 -1.81
C SER A 117 1.37 -1.87 -2.21
N PHE A 118 2.52 -1.47 -2.76
CA PHE A 118 2.74 -0.10 -3.24
C PHE A 118 2.93 -0.11 -4.75
N ASP A 119 2.22 0.78 -5.43
CA ASP A 119 2.44 1.10 -6.83
C ASP A 119 2.91 2.55 -6.93
N ILE A 120 4.22 2.73 -6.93
CA ILE A 120 4.88 4.02 -7.01
C ILE A 120 6.21 3.87 -7.77
N GLY A 121 6.55 4.87 -8.57
CA GLY A 121 7.81 4.86 -9.31
C GLY A 121 9.03 4.89 -8.38
N GLY A 122 10.01 4.02 -8.65
CA GLY A 122 11.25 3.91 -7.88
C GLY A 122 11.60 2.48 -7.50
N LYS A 123 12.81 2.29 -7.00
CA LYS A 123 13.30 0.97 -6.54
C LYS A 123 13.25 0.83 -5.02
N LEU A 124 13.22 1.94 -4.32
CA LEU A 124 13.21 2.02 -2.86
C LEU A 124 12.15 3.03 -2.43
N LEU A 125 11.32 2.66 -1.50
CA LEU A 125 10.35 3.52 -0.83
C LEU A 125 10.71 3.58 0.66
N GLY A 126 10.92 4.78 1.15
CA GLY A 126 11.29 5.04 2.54
C GLY A 126 10.42 6.13 3.16
N GLY A 127 10.54 6.20 4.48
CA GLY A 127 9.82 7.16 5.29
C GLY A 127 8.43 6.69 5.74
N PRO A 128 8.02 7.07 6.96
CA PRO A 128 6.76 6.64 7.55
C PRO A 128 5.56 7.48 7.09
N SER A 129 5.74 8.43 6.16
CA SER A 129 4.73 9.45 5.78
C SER A 129 3.53 8.92 5.00
N ALA A 130 3.53 7.64 4.60
CA ALA A 130 2.37 6.97 4.02
C ALA A 130 1.45 6.34 5.09
N GLY A 131 1.75 6.48 6.38
CA GLY A 131 1.02 5.86 7.48
C GLY A 131 -0.48 6.19 7.49
N ALA A 132 -0.83 7.46 7.32
CA ALA A 132 -2.23 7.88 7.24
C ALA A 132 -2.97 7.23 6.05
N ALA A 133 -2.33 7.16 4.88
CA ALA A 133 -2.90 6.53 3.69
C ALA A 133 -3.07 5.01 3.85
N MET A 134 -2.07 4.34 4.42
CA MET A 134 -2.17 2.90 4.74
C MET A 134 -3.30 2.63 5.72
N THR A 135 -3.45 3.47 6.74
CA THR A 135 -4.51 3.31 7.75
C THR A 135 -5.89 3.48 7.13
N VAL A 136 -6.13 4.54 6.34
CA VAL A 136 -7.45 4.76 5.72
C VAL A 136 -7.78 3.68 4.70
N ALA A 137 -6.78 3.18 3.92
CA ALA A 137 -6.99 2.06 3.01
C ALA A 137 -7.34 0.76 3.78
N THR A 138 -6.70 0.53 4.94
CA THR A 138 -7.04 -0.62 5.79
C THR A 138 -8.45 -0.50 6.37
N VAL A 139 -8.83 0.68 6.88
CA VAL A 139 -10.20 0.95 7.35
C VAL A 139 -11.22 0.73 6.23
N ALA A 140 -10.93 1.25 5.04
CA ALA A 140 -11.80 1.08 3.87
C ALA A 140 -11.96 -0.40 3.48
N ALA A 141 -10.89 -1.18 3.49
CA ALA A 141 -10.93 -2.62 3.22
C ALA A 141 -11.75 -3.37 4.29
N ILE A 142 -11.60 -3.02 5.58
CA ILE A 142 -12.35 -3.64 6.68
C ILE A 142 -13.86 -3.31 6.59
N GLU A 143 -14.19 -2.07 6.24
CA GLU A 143 -15.58 -1.58 6.19
C GLU A 143 -16.24 -1.73 4.81
N GLU A 144 -15.53 -2.29 3.83
CA GLU A 144 -15.98 -2.47 2.45
C GLU A 144 -16.42 -1.13 1.79
N LYS A 145 -15.70 -0.06 2.13
CA LYS A 145 -15.93 1.30 1.62
C LYS A 145 -14.96 1.66 0.50
N GLN A 146 -15.35 2.64 -0.29
CA GLN A 146 -14.48 3.21 -1.32
C GLN A 146 -13.72 4.42 -0.78
N VAL A 147 -12.46 4.53 -1.19
CA VAL A 147 -11.64 5.72 -0.94
C VAL A 147 -11.80 6.68 -2.11
N LYS A 148 -12.06 7.95 -1.83
CA LYS A 148 -12.18 9.00 -2.85
C LYS A 148 -10.86 9.20 -3.59
N GLU A 149 -10.90 9.16 -4.90
CA GLU A 149 -9.71 9.27 -5.74
C GLU A 149 -9.18 10.71 -5.86
N ASP A 150 -10.04 11.72 -5.66
CA ASP A 150 -9.70 13.14 -5.73
C ASP A 150 -9.24 13.73 -4.39
N VAL A 151 -9.02 12.87 -3.38
CA VAL A 151 -8.44 13.25 -2.08
C VAL A 151 -7.09 12.55 -1.91
N ALA A 152 -6.07 13.32 -1.58
CA ALA A 152 -4.76 12.81 -1.22
C ALA A 152 -4.46 13.11 0.25
N VAL A 153 -3.75 12.20 0.92
CA VAL A 153 -3.31 12.37 2.31
C VAL A 153 -1.83 12.07 2.45
N THR A 154 -1.17 12.81 3.29
CA THR A 154 0.17 12.49 3.79
C THR A 154 0.25 12.72 5.29
N GLY A 155 0.97 11.85 5.98
CA GLY A 155 1.14 11.94 7.42
C GLY A 155 1.69 10.63 7.97
N THR A 156 2.50 10.72 9.03
CA THR A 156 2.84 9.52 9.80
C THR A 156 1.62 9.10 10.60
N ILE A 157 1.60 7.88 11.08
CA ILE A 157 0.55 7.36 11.95
C ILE A 157 1.15 6.91 13.28
N GLU A 158 0.65 7.46 14.37
CA GLU A 158 1.03 7.07 15.71
C GLU A 158 0.11 5.95 16.24
N PRO A 159 0.56 5.12 17.19
CA PRO A 159 -0.29 4.07 17.80
C PRO A 159 -1.58 4.58 18.42
N SER A 160 -1.62 5.87 18.81
CA SER A 160 -2.81 6.57 19.29
C SER A 160 -3.84 6.89 18.21
N GLY A 161 -3.48 6.73 16.93
CA GLY A 161 -4.27 7.17 15.78
C GLY A 161 -4.07 8.64 15.41
N GLN A 162 -3.12 9.35 16.04
CA GLN A 162 -2.75 10.71 15.66
C GLN A 162 -1.93 10.72 14.39
N ILE A 163 -2.12 11.79 13.59
CA ILE A 163 -1.37 12.03 12.36
C ILE A 163 -0.19 12.95 12.67
N GLY A 164 1.01 12.46 12.41
CA GLY A 164 2.25 13.18 12.71
C GLY A 164 2.86 13.83 11.48
N VAL A 165 3.84 14.71 11.75
CA VAL A 165 4.52 15.56 10.75
C VAL A 165 5.33 14.75 9.74
N ILE A 166 5.58 15.38 8.58
CA ILE A 166 6.25 14.77 7.44
C ILE A 166 7.30 15.73 6.85
N GLY A 167 8.12 15.21 5.95
CA GLY A 167 9.00 16.04 5.10
C GLY A 167 8.42 16.25 3.70
N GLY A 168 8.86 17.33 3.02
CA GLY A 168 8.55 17.56 1.63
C GLY A 168 7.08 17.85 1.34
N VAL A 169 6.41 18.60 2.21
CA VAL A 169 4.97 18.87 2.09
C VAL A 169 4.63 19.67 0.84
N ILE A 170 5.49 20.59 0.41
CA ILE A 170 5.28 21.41 -0.80
C ILE A 170 5.39 20.55 -2.05
N GLU A 171 6.42 19.72 -2.14
CA GLU A 171 6.66 18.78 -3.25
C GLU A 171 5.52 17.76 -3.36
N LYS A 172 5.01 17.30 -2.23
CA LYS A 172 3.86 16.41 -2.17
C LYS A 172 2.57 17.10 -2.59
N ALA A 173 2.36 18.36 -2.17
CA ALA A 173 1.21 19.16 -2.59
C ALA A 173 1.19 19.34 -4.10
N GLN A 174 2.35 19.70 -4.70
CA GLN A 174 2.50 19.79 -6.14
C GLN A 174 2.14 18.46 -6.83
N ALA A 175 2.70 17.33 -6.35
CA ALA A 175 2.41 16.04 -6.94
C ALA A 175 0.93 15.64 -6.82
N ALA A 176 0.28 15.96 -5.71
CA ALA A 176 -1.16 15.73 -5.53
C ALA A 176 -1.97 16.52 -6.55
N ALA A 177 -1.67 17.81 -6.71
CA ALA A 177 -2.36 18.68 -7.65
C ALA A 177 -2.15 18.28 -9.11
N ASP A 178 -0.91 17.96 -9.50
CA ASP A 178 -0.55 17.50 -10.86
C ASP A 178 -1.28 16.21 -11.25
N ASN A 179 -1.72 15.43 -10.27
CA ASN A 179 -2.48 14.20 -10.48
C ASN A 179 -3.99 14.35 -10.20
N GLY A 180 -4.49 15.59 -10.12
CA GLY A 180 -5.92 15.89 -10.10
C GLY A 180 -6.59 15.82 -8.73
N ALA A 181 -5.82 15.79 -7.63
CA ALA A 181 -6.40 15.91 -6.30
C ALA A 181 -7.07 17.27 -6.14
N LYS A 182 -8.26 17.29 -5.57
CA LYS A 182 -9.01 18.50 -5.22
C LYS A 182 -8.84 18.88 -3.75
N LEU A 183 -8.56 17.88 -2.94
CA LEU A 183 -8.33 18.04 -1.51
C LEU A 183 -7.04 17.34 -1.09
N PHE A 184 -6.18 18.06 -0.39
CA PHE A 184 -4.96 17.54 0.19
C PHE A 184 -5.02 17.60 1.71
N LEU A 185 -4.89 16.44 2.36
CA LEU A 185 -4.90 16.30 3.80
C LEU A 185 -3.47 16.19 4.31
N VAL A 186 -3.14 17.06 5.26
CA VAL A 186 -1.81 17.15 5.88
C VAL A 186 -1.95 17.14 7.40
N PRO A 187 -0.90 16.78 8.16
CA PRO A 187 -0.92 17.01 9.60
C PRO A 187 -1.27 18.45 9.93
N GLU A 188 -2.10 18.69 10.94
CA GLU A 188 -2.53 20.05 11.32
C GLU A 188 -1.34 20.99 11.58
N ALA A 189 -0.25 20.47 12.14
CA ALA A 189 0.99 21.22 12.35
C ALA A 189 1.69 21.71 11.07
N GLU A 190 1.37 21.11 9.91
CA GLU A 190 1.94 21.48 8.61
C GLU A 190 1.13 22.52 7.84
N LEU A 191 -0.01 22.98 8.36
CA LEU A 191 -0.81 24.03 7.72
C LEU A 191 -0.08 25.36 7.65
N TYR A 192 0.83 25.63 8.58
CA TYR A 192 1.59 26.86 8.67
C TYR A 192 3.08 26.54 8.70
N LEU A 193 3.74 26.69 7.55
CA LEU A 193 5.15 26.36 7.40
C LEU A 193 6.01 27.59 7.70
N THR A 194 7.01 27.44 8.56
CA THR A 194 7.99 28.50 8.80
C THR A 194 9.20 28.28 7.89
N TYR A 195 9.51 29.28 7.06
CA TYR A 195 10.73 29.30 6.26
C TYR A 195 11.53 30.59 6.53
N TYR A 196 12.80 30.57 6.20
CA TYR A 196 13.69 31.69 6.45
C TYR A 196 14.07 32.37 5.15
N GLU A 197 13.62 33.64 5.02
CA GLU A 197 13.98 34.48 3.88
C GLU A 197 15.34 35.14 4.10
N LYS A 198 16.25 34.92 3.15
CA LYS A 198 17.57 35.52 3.18
C LYS A 198 17.48 36.97 2.77
N GLN A 199 17.74 37.89 3.69
CA GLN A 199 17.87 39.33 3.43
C GLN A 199 19.34 39.73 3.42
N VAL A 200 19.79 40.32 2.31
CA VAL A 200 21.15 40.85 2.14
C VAL A 200 21.12 42.38 2.22
N LYS A 201 21.65 42.93 3.29
CA LYS A 201 21.89 44.38 3.40
C LYS A 201 23.34 44.69 3.05
N GLN A 202 23.54 45.63 2.13
CA GLN A 202 24.86 46.14 1.78
C GLN A 202 25.06 47.51 2.45
N GLU A 203 26.09 47.64 3.24
CA GLU A 203 26.50 48.90 3.88
C GLU A 203 27.88 49.29 3.36
N ARG A 204 28.01 50.55 2.90
CA ARG A 204 29.34 51.16 2.57
C ARG A 204 30.00 51.64 3.85
N VAL A 205 31.21 51.15 4.10
CA VAL A 205 31.99 51.54 5.24
C VAL A 205 33.25 52.20 4.73
N GLY A 206 33.37 53.53 5.00
CA GLY A 206 34.51 54.30 4.51
C GLY A 206 34.54 54.47 2.97
N SER A 207 35.69 54.83 2.43
CA SER A 207 35.89 55.20 1.02
C SER A 207 36.13 54.04 0.08
N GLY A 208 35.61 52.84 0.35
CA GLY A 208 35.83 51.73 -0.61
C GLY A 208 35.45 50.35 -0.16
N PHE A 209 34.94 50.17 1.05
CA PHE A 209 34.52 48.85 1.52
C PHE A 209 33.02 48.71 1.52
N ILE A 210 32.51 47.55 0.98
CA ILE A 210 31.11 47.17 1.06
C ILE A 210 31.06 45.97 1.99
N ILE A 211 30.34 46.09 3.09
CA ILE A 211 30.04 45.01 4.00
C ILE A 211 28.66 44.45 3.64
N GLN A 212 28.57 43.16 3.39
CA GLN A 212 27.29 42.46 3.23
C GLN A 212 26.90 41.82 4.55
N ARG A 213 25.77 42.22 5.07
CA ARG A 213 25.13 41.55 6.22
C ARG A 213 24.00 40.68 5.69
N ILE A 214 24.09 39.37 6.05
CA ILE A 214 23.05 38.39 5.72
C ILE A 214 22.22 38.13 6.98
N ASN A 215 20.94 38.42 6.91
CA ASN A 215 19.98 38.12 7.95
C ASN A 215 18.96 37.10 7.41
N TYR A 216 18.59 36.17 8.21
CA TYR A 216 17.51 35.24 7.91
C TYR A 216 16.28 35.63 8.73
N VAL A 217 15.21 36.08 8.02
CA VAL A 217 13.97 36.52 8.64
C VAL A 217 12.94 35.41 8.53
N PRO A 218 12.36 34.95 9.64
CA PRO A 218 11.31 33.93 9.57
C PRO A 218 10.07 34.49 8.87
N LYS A 219 9.50 33.69 8.00
CA LYS A 219 8.24 33.93 7.31
C LYS A 219 7.34 32.72 7.50
N THR A 220 6.05 32.96 7.57
CA THR A 220 5.05 31.88 7.64
C THR A 220 4.34 31.78 6.30
N LEU A 221 4.26 30.57 5.77
CA LEU A 221 3.46 30.21 4.61
C LEU A 221 2.19 29.52 5.10
N ASP A 222 1.04 30.05 4.74
CA ASP A 222 -0.25 29.35 4.85
C ASP A 222 -0.36 28.38 3.68
N LEU A 223 -0.30 27.08 3.98
CA LEU A 223 -0.26 26.01 2.98
C LEU A 223 -1.57 25.96 2.17
N ASN A 224 -2.73 26.14 2.82
CA ASN A 224 -4.01 26.13 2.11
C ASN A 224 -4.12 27.32 1.13
N ASN A 225 -3.73 28.52 1.56
CA ASN A 225 -3.72 29.68 0.66
C ASN A 225 -2.74 29.48 -0.50
N TYR A 226 -1.59 28.89 -0.25
CA TYR A 226 -0.60 28.57 -1.27
C TYR A 226 -1.15 27.57 -2.29
N THR A 227 -1.64 26.40 -1.85
CA THR A 227 -2.14 25.34 -2.75
C THR A 227 -3.40 25.78 -3.52
N MET A 228 -4.24 26.59 -2.89
CA MET A 228 -5.41 27.16 -3.56
C MET A 228 -5.02 28.15 -4.67
N THR A 229 -4.02 28.99 -4.40
CA THR A 229 -3.57 30.01 -5.37
C THR A 229 -2.78 29.40 -6.53
N GLU A 230 -1.85 28.49 -6.22
CA GLU A 230 -0.94 27.93 -7.24
C GLU A 230 -1.57 26.77 -8.02
N PHE A 231 -2.44 25.97 -7.38
CA PHE A 231 -2.93 24.71 -7.95
C PHE A 231 -4.46 24.62 -8.01
N GLY A 232 -5.20 25.53 -7.37
CA GLY A 232 -6.66 25.39 -7.23
C GLY A 232 -7.10 24.23 -6.36
N MET A 233 -6.21 23.73 -5.49
CA MET A 233 -6.42 22.59 -4.62
C MET A 233 -6.59 23.06 -3.16
N GLU A 234 -7.66 22.61 -2.51
CA GLU A 234 -7.89 22.85 -1.08
C GLU A 234 -6.93 22.00 -0.24
N THR A 235 -6.36 22.58 0.84
CA THR A 235 -5.55 21.84 1.82
C THR A 235 -6.18 21.94 3.20
N LYS A 236 -6.32 20.81 3.90
CA LYS A 236 -6.86 20.76 5.25
C LYS A 236 -5.92 20.05 6.20
N GLY A 237 -5.82 20.58 7.42
CA GLY A 237 -5.17 19.91 8.53
C GLY A 237 -6.03 18.79 9.09
N VAL A 238 -5.38 17.67 9.42
CA VAL A 238 -5.99 16.54 10.11
C VAL A 238 -5.18 16.24 11.37
N PHE A 239 -5.89 15.96 12.46
CA PHE A 239 -5.27 15.62 13.73
C PHE A 239 -5.16 14.11 13.94
N GLY A 240 -6.17 13.38 13.53
CA GLY A 240 -6.23 11.94 13.74
C GLY A 240 -6.89 11.19 12.59
N ILE A 241 -6.82 9.87 12.66
CA ILE A 241 -7.36 9.01 11.60
C ILE A 241 -8.87 9.21 11.38
N GLY A 242 -9.62 9.60 12.41
CA GLY A 242 -11.04 9.92 12.29
C GLY A 242 -11.32 11.07 11.32
N ASP A 243 -10.44 12.09 11.29
CA ASP A 243 -10.55 13.19 10.34
C ASP A 243 -10.28 12.71 8.91
N VAL A 244 -9.24 11.88 8.74
CA VAL A 244 -8.88 11.31 7.44
C VAL A 244 -10.02 10.47 6.87
N VAL A 245 -10.57 9.55 7.68
CA VAL A 245 -11.71 8.70 7.31
C VAL A 245 -12.91 9.55 6.88
N LYS A 246 -13.24 10.59 7.63
CA LYS A 246 -14.36 11.49 7.32
C LYS A 246 -14.25 12.16 5.96
N TYR A 247 -13.03 12.53 5.53
CA TYR A 247 -12.82 13.21 4.25
C TYR A 247 -12.64 12.25 3.09
N MET A 248 -12.04 11.08 3.32
CA MET A 248 -11.61 10.16 2.28
C MET A 248 -12.57 9.02 1.98
N LEU A 249 -13.42 8.60 2.93
CA LEU A 249 -14.34 7.47 2.70
C LEU A 249 -15.75 7.91 2.33
N GLU A 250 -16.38 7.08 1.48
CA GLU A 250 -17.79 7.17 1.09
C GLU A 250 -18.64 6.16 1.85
#